data_444b1151858119eed7250ceebf786f60
#
_entry.id   444b1151858119eed7250ceebf786f60
#
_cell.length_a   1.000
_cell.length_b   1.000
_cell.length_c   1.000
_cell.angle_alpha   90.00
_cell.angle_beta   90.00
_cell.angle_gamma   90.00
#
_symmetry.space_group_name_H-M   'P 1'
#
loop_
_entity.id
_entity.type
_entity.pdbx_description
1 polymer ?
#
loop_
_entity_poly.entity_id
_entity_poly.type
_entity_poly.pdbx_seq_one_letter_code
_entity_poly.pdbx_strand_id
1 'polypeptide(L)'
;QKQDSSAGLEVLEIQASGSPVRVHSVAAGLEVRAGRLGYELQTRRILLDGEDSVSIYASGVELEAKSVDYTPGEANAVGSLMAIGPGWIRAADEKQPAIESHWQKWLRIRPDDAGHVASISGQAEVSVDLQGKLTGEEMHFWFEQTQEGNSASSKANQLPNVASLNPLRMLVRGVVEVDVPEVAARTDRMEIWFRRDAGLKS
;
A
#
# COMPACT_ATOMS: atom_id res chain seq x y z
N GLN A 1 -39.67 16.29 33.45
CA GLN A 1 -39.18 15.43 32.38
C GLN A 1 -37.86 14.85 32.83
N LYS A 2 -37.85 13.54 33.18
CA LYS A 2 -36.62 12.78 33.42
C LYS A 2 -36.00 12.50 32.04
N GLN A 3 -34.85 13.04 31.77
CA GLN A 3 -33.95 12.58 30.69
C GLN A 3 -33.38 11.23 31.15
N ASP A 4 -33.89 10.14 30.63
CA ASP A 4 -33.25 8.84 30.67
C ASP A 4 -31.95 8.92 29.80
N SER A 5 -30.85 9.22 30.45
CA SER A 5 -29.53 8.98 29.90
C SER A 5 -29.28 7.47 29.97
N SER A 6 -29.72 6.75 28.93
CA SER A 6 -29.22 5.40 28.68
C SER A 6 -27.73 5.51 28.41
N ALA A 7 -26.90 5.17 29.37
CA ALA A 7 -25.47 4.99 29.19
C ALA A 7 -25.29 3.81 28.23
N GLY A 8 -25.21 4.10 26.92
CA GLY A 8 -24.88 3.12 25.87
C GLY A 8 -23.46 2.65 26.08
N LEU A 9 -23.23 1.36 25.98
CA LEU A 9 -21.88 0.81 25.86
C LEU A 9 -21.31 1.17 24.47
N GLU A 10 -20.13 1.77 24.44
CA GLU A 10 -19.39 2.07 23.21
C GLU A 10 -18.16 1.18 23.14
N VAL A 11 -17.98 0.49 22.01
CA VAL A 11 -16.75 -0.27 21.74
C VAL A 11 -15.72 0.70 21.20
N LEU A 12 -14.58 0.84 21.86
CA LEU A 12 -13.50 1.74 21.46
C LEU A 12 -12.42 1.01 20.68
N GLU A 13 -12.14 -0.24 21.03
CA GLU A 13 -11.05 -1.03 20.45
C GLU A 13 -11.43 -2.51 20.42
N ILE A 14 -10.91 -3.22 19.43
CA ILE A 14 -10.96 -4.68 19.31
C ILE A 14 -9.53 -5.19 19.25
N GLN A 15 -9.19 -6.15 20.10
CA GLN A 15 -7.91 -6.86 20.05
C GLN A 15 -8.15 -8.35 19.87
N ALA A 16 -7.33 -8.98 19.02
CA ALA A 16 -7.32 -10.41 18.83
C ALA A 16 -5.88 -10.93 18.79
N SER A 17 -5.65 -12.13 19.31
CA SER A 17 -4.38 -12.82 19.25
C SER A 17 -4.61 -14.31 18.95
N GLY A 18 -3.70 -14.92 18.18
CA GLY A 18 -3.81 -16.32 17.77
C GLY A 18 -2.65 -16.74 16.87
N SER A 19 -2.58 -18.00 16.49
CA SER A 19 -1.52 -18.57 15.68
C SER A 19 -2.09 -19.30 14.44
N PRO A 20 -2.53 -18.59 13.38
CA PRO A 20 -2.70 -17.15 13.23
C PRO A 20 -4.11 -16.63 13.58
N VAL A 21 -4.23 -15.33 13.83
CA VAL A 21 -5.49 -14.58 13.67
C VAL A 21 -5.79 -14.47 12.17
N ARG A 22 -7.01 -14.81 11.77
CA ARG A 22 -7.47 -14.68 10.37
C ARG A 22 -8.63 -13.72 10.29
N VAL A 23 -8.55 -12.75 9.38
CA VAL A 23 -9.65 -11.86 9.04
C VAL A 23 -9.99 -12.08 7.58
N HIS A 24 -11.27 -12.27 7.29
CA HIS A 24 -11.76 -12.47 5.94
C HIS A 24 -12.99 -11.62 5.71
N SER A 25 -12.98 -10.87 4.62
CA SER A 25 -14.12 -10.07 4.15
C SER A 25 -14.39 -10.34 2.68
N VAL A 26 -15.39 -11.18 2.39
CA VAL A 26 -15.81 -11.48 1.01
C VAL A 26 -16.22 -10.20 0.27
N ALA A 27 -16.89 -9.29 0.97
CA ALA A 27 -17.39 -8.04 0.36
C ALA A 27 -16.26 -7.08 -0.04
N ALA A 28 -15.09 -7.15 0.64
CA ALA A 28 -13.92 -6.33 0.35
C ALA A 28 -12.84 -7.10 -0.42
N GLY A 29 -13.01 -8.41 -0.66
CA GLY A 29 -11.96 -9.27 -1.23
C GLY A 29 -10.68 -9.25 -0.38
N LEU A 30 -10.83 -9.12 0.95
CA LEU A 30 -9.73 -8.97 1.90
C LEU A 30 -9.49 -10.27 2.65
N GLU A 31 -8.26 -10.72 2.69
CA GLU A 31 -7.77 -11.78 3.58
C GLU A 31 -6.54 -11.27 4.34
N VAL A 32 -6.54 -11.43 5.66
CA VAL A 32 -5.41 -11.05 6.54
C VAL A 32 -5.04 -12.24 7.42
N ARG A 33 -3.74 -12.46 7.60
CA ARG A 33 -3.17 -13.40 8.56
C ARG A 33 -2.12 -12.67 9.40
N ALA A 34 -2.25 -12.75 10.73
CA ALA A 34 -1.35 -12.10 11.67
C ALA A 34 -1.29 -12.90 13.00
N GLY A 35 -0.31 -12.67 13.84
CA GLY A 35 -0.26 -13.18 15.22
C GLY A 35 -1.17 -12.36 16.13
N ARG A 36 -1.22 -11.05 15.92
CA ARG A 36 -2.05 -10.10 16.68
C ARG A 36 -2.71 -9.10 15.75
N LEU A 37 -3.92 -8.68 16.12
CA LEU A 37 -4.69 -7.64 15.46
C LEU A 37 -5.22 -6.68 16.53
N GLY A 38 -5.02 -5.38 16.34
CA GLY A 38 -5.68 -4.28 17.03
C GLY A 38 -6.50 -3.46 16.05
N TYR A 39 -7.72 -3.07 16.42
CA TYR A 39 -8.58 -2.20 15.63
C TYR A 39 -9.16 -1.11 16.52
N GLU A 40 -8.77 0.13 16.27
CA GLU A 40 -9.32 1.33 16.92
C GLU A 40 -10.53 1.84 16.13
N LEU A 41 -11.71 1.83 16.72
CA LEU A 41 -12.95 2.16 16.01
C LEU A 41 -13.05 3.64 15.62
N GLN A 42 -12.59 4.55 16.48
CA GLN A 42 -12.70 6.00 16.24
C GLN A 42 -11.83 6.45 15.05
N THR A 43 -10.60 6.00 15.00
CA THR A 43 -9.62 6.32 13.95
C THR A 43 -9.69 5.35 12.78
N ARG A 44 -10.38 4.22 12.93
CA ARG A 44 -10.38 3.06 12.03
C ARG A 44 -8.99 2.47 11.78
N ARG A 45 -8.05 2.75 12.68
CA ARG A 45 -6.67 2.30 12.59
C ARG A 45 -6.58 0.81 12.85
N ILE A 46 -5.82 0.12 12.00
CA ILE A 46 -5.57 -1.32 12.06
C ILE A 46 -4.08 -1.53 12.37
N LEU A 47 -3.80 -2.27 13.43
CA LEU A 47 -2.46 -2.70 13.81
C LEU A 47 -2.38 -4.21 13.66
N LEU A 48 -1.43 -4.67 12.88
CA LEU A 48 -1.16 -6.09 12.65
C LEU A 48 0.28 -6.39 13.02
N ASP A 49 0.50 -7.47 13.75
CA ASP A 49 1.82 -7.93 14.15
C ASP A 49 1.90 -9.46 14.03
N GLY A 50 2.95 -9.96 13.42
CA GLY A 50 3.20 -11.39 13.22
C GLY A 50 4.39 -11.87 14.03
N GLU A 51 4.34 -13.10 14.57
CA GLU A 51 5.53 -13.73 15.12
C GLU A 51 6.59 -13.91 14.02
N ASP A 52 6.17 -14.43 12.86
CA ASP A 52 6.99 -14.59 11.66
C ASP A 52 6.71 -13.45 10.67
N SER A 53 5.47 -13.33 10.22
CA SER A 53 5.02 -12.30 9.29
C SER A 53 3.52 -12.01 9.40
N VAL A 54 3.13 -10.87 8.86
CA VAL A 54 1.76 -10.48 8.52
C VAL A 54 1.58 -10.66 7.03
N SER A 55 0.51 -11.30 6.61
CA SER A 55 0.15 -11.46 5.20
C SER A 55 -1.21 -10.81 4.95
N ILE A 56 -1.28 -9.97 3.93
CA ILE A 56 -2.50 -9.27 3.49
C ILE A 56 -2.70 -9.54 2.01
N TYR A 57 -3.89 -9.98 1.65
CA TYR A 57 -4.35 -10.06 0.27
C TYR A 57 -5.61 -9.21 0.12
N ALA A 58 -5.63 -8.30 -0.86
CA ALA A 58 -6.80 -7.48 -1.15
C ALA A 58 -6.78 -6.97 -2.60
N SER A 59 -7.85 -7.26 -3.36
CA SER A 59 -8.08 -6.67 -4.69
C SER A 59 -6.87 -6.75 -5.65
N GLY A 60 -6.18 -7.90 -5.68
CA GLY A 60 -5.01 -8.12 -6.54
C GLY A 60 -3.69 -7.55 -5.97
N VAL A 61 -3.71 -7.05 -4.73
CA VAL A 61 -2.52 -6.65 -3.98
C VAL A 61 -2.22 -7.70 -2.92
N GLU A 62 -0.98 -8.16 -2.90
CA GLU A 62 -0.42 -9.03 -1.86
C GLU A 62 0.67 -8.26 -1.12
N LEU A 63 0.66 -8.30 0.20
CA LEU A 63 1.68 -7.68 1.06
C LEU A 63 2.10 -8.65 2.15
N GLU A 64 3.41 -8.76 2.36
CA GLU A 64 3.99 -9.46 3.49
C GLU A 64 5.01 -8.57 4.21
N ALA A 65 4.93 -8.50 5.55
CA ALA A 65 5.82 -7.71 6.39
C ALA A 65 5.83 -8.26 7.83
N LYS A 66 6.72 -7.79 8.70
CA LYS A 66 6.70 -8.16 10.13
C LYS A 66 5.52 -7.56 10.88
N SER A 67 5.23 -6.29 10.60
CA SER A 67 4.08 -5.61 11.17
C SER A 67 3.52 -4.58 10.18
N VAL A 68 2.24 -4.29 10.30
CA VAL A 68 1.54 -3.31 9.47
C VAL A 68 0.68 -2.42 10.37
N ASP A 69 0.82 -1.11 10.16
CA ASP A 69 0.00 -0.05 10.75
C ASP A 69 -0.72 0.66 9.60
N TYR A 70 -2.03 0.59 9.57
CA TYR A 70 -2.84 1.16 8.51
C TYR A 70 -3.96 2.01 9.07
N THR A 71 -4.06 3.24 8.57
CA THR A 71 -5.18 4.14 8.84
C THR A 71 -5.85 4.48 7.51
N PRO A 72 -7.12 4.08 7.29
CA PRO A 72 -7.85 4.40 6.08
C PRO A 72 -7.95 5.90 5.84
N GLY A 73 -7.88 6.28 4.58
CA GLY A 73 -8.16 7.66 4.17
C GLY A 73 -9.64 8.02 4.25
N GLU A 74 -9.94 9.30 4.18
CA GLU A 74 -11.31 9.78 4.06
C GLU A 74 -11.81 9.68 2.62
N ALA A 75 -13.11 9.49 2.46
CA ALA A 75 -13.80 9.53 1.15
C ALA A 75 -13.11 8.70 0.04
N ASN A 76 -12.70 7.46 0.34
CA ASN A 76 -12.01 6.54 -0.58
C ASN A 76 -10.59 6.97 -0.99
N ALA A 77 -9.99 7.96 -0.32
CA ALA A 77 -8.60 8.30 -0.52
C ALA A 77 -7.69 7.16 -0.02
N VAL A 78 -6.50 7.04 -0.60
CA VAL A 78 -5.43 6.20 -0.05
C VAL A 78 -5.11 6.70 1.34
N GLY A 79 -5.20 5.84 2.34
CA GLY A 79 -4.87 6.18 3.72
C GLY A 79 -3.36 6.26 3.96
N SER A 80 -2.98 6.16 5.23
CA SER A 80 -1.59 6.01 5.64
C SER A 80 -1.29 4.55 5.96
N LEU A 81 -0.16 4.05 5.46
CA LEU A 81 0.32 2.69 5.72
C LEU A 81 1.79 2.74 6.12
N MET A 82 2.14 1.97 7.14
CA MET A 82 3.52 1.68 7.53
C MET A 82 3.68 0.16 7.65
N ALA A 83 4.52 -0.43 6.82
CA ALA A 83 4.88 -1.84 6.91
C ALA A 83 6.35 -1.95 7.31
N ILE A 84 6.62 -2.58 8.44
CA ILE A 84 7.99 -2.81 8.96
C ILE A 84 8.49 -4.13 8.40
N GLY A 85 9.70 -4.12 7.85
CA GLY A 85 10.28 -5.25 7.14
C GLY A 85 11.30 -6.07 7.91
N PRO A 86 11.90 -7.06 7.24
CA PRO A 86 11.82 -7.26 5.79
C PRO A 86 10.41 -7.55 5.31
N GLY A 87 10.13 -7.17 4.07
CA GLY A 87 8.83 -7.38 3.48
C GLY A 87 8.81 -7.18 1.97
N TRP A 88 7.66 -7.47 1.38
CA TRP A 88 7.40 -7.26 -0.04
C TRP A 88 5.94 -6.90 -0.27
N ILE A 89 5.68 -6.26 -1.39
CA ILE A 89 4.33 -5.97 -1.89
C ILE A 89 4.31 -6.28 -3.39
N ARG A 90 3.28 -6.98 -3.82
CA ARG A 90 3.01 -7.27 -5.22
C ARG A 90 1.62 -6.77 -5.59
N ALA A 91 1.54 -6.08 -6.70
CA ALA A 91 0.29 -5.65 -7.29
C ALA A 91 0.17 -6.25 -8.68
N ALA A 92 -0.89 -6.99 -8.93
CA ALA A 92 -1.17 -7.63 -10.20
C ALA A 92 -2.59 -7.27 -10.65
N ASP A 93 -2.71 -6.91 -11.94
CA ASP A 93 -3.98 -6.70 -12.62
C ASP A 93 -3.98 -7.56 -13.89
N GLU A 94 -5.15 -8.02 -14.32
CA GLU A 94 -5.30 -8.84 -15.54
C GLU A 94 -4.82 -8.10 -16.81
N LYS A 95 -4.77 -6.77 -16.78
CA LYS A 95 -4.48 -5.91 -17.94
C LYS A 95 -3.11 -5.25 -17.87
N GLN A 96 -2.40 -5.33 -16.74
CA GLN A 96 -1.12 -4.66 -16.52
C GLN A 96 -0.07 -5.65 -16.02
N PRO A 97 1.21 -5.45 -16.37
CA PRO A 97 2.31 -6.24 -15.81
C PRO A 97 2.31 -6.13 -14.29
N ALA A 98 2.60 -7.22 -13.61
CA ALA A 98 2.71 -7.20 -12.16
C ALA A 98 3.88 -6.30 -11.74
N ILE A 99 3.65 -5.53 -10.69
CA ILE A 99 4.67 -4.71 -10.03
C ILE A 99 4.95 -5.35 -8.68
N GLU A 100 6.21 -5.61 -8.41
CA GLU A 100 6.66 -6.18 -7.14
C GLU A 100 7.71 -5.27 -6.52
N SER A 101 7.63 -5.04 -5.20
CA SER A 101 8.60 -4.23 -4.46
C SER A 101 9.03 -4.94 -3.20
N HIS A 102 10.34 -4.90 -2.90
CA HIS A 102 10.96 -5.50 -1.72
C HIS A 102 11.67 -4.45 -0.88
N TRP A 103 11.75 -4.69 0.44
CA TRP A 103 12.49 -3.83 1.38
C TRP A 103 13.02 -4.64 2.58
N GLN A 104 14.06 -4.14 3.20
CA GLN A 104 14.62 -4.72 4.42
C GLN A 104 14.21 -3.98 5.69
N LYS A 105 13.93 -2.67 5.60
CA LYS A 105 13.57 -1.85 6.76
C LYS A 105 12.09 -1.56 6.84
N TRP A 106 11.55 -0.81 5.88
CA TRP A 106 10.15 -0.41 5.89
C TRP A 106 9.64 0.06 4.52
N LEU A 107 8.34 -0.05 4.33
CA LEU A 107 7.53 0.63 3.33
C LEU A 107 6.58 1.58 4.07
N ARG A 108 6.47 2.82 3.61
CA ARG A 108 5.54 3.82 4.12
C ARG A 108 4.77 4.47 2.99
N ILE A 109 3.45 4.52 3.11
CA ILE A 109 2.58 5.32 2.25
C ILE A 109 1.93 6.39 3.12
N ARG A 110 1.92 7.62 2.63
CA ARG A 110 1.29 8.76 3.33
C ARG A 110 0.75 9.78 2.34
N PRO A 111 -0.25 10.60 2.75
CA PRO A 111 -0.64 11.79 1.99
C PRO A 111 0.54 12.73 1.77
N ASP A 112 0.51 13.45 0.66
CA ASP A 112 1.45 14.50 0.24
C ASP A 112 0.67 15.61 -0.47
N ASP A 113 1.27 16.79 -0.67
CA ASP A 113 0.60 17.97 -1.24
C ASP A 113 -0.02 17.69 -2.63
N ALA A 114 0.64 16.86 -3.44
CA ALA A 114 0.20 16.50 -4.79
C ALA A 114 -0.54 15.15 -4.87
N GLY A 115 -0.90 14.54 -3.72
CA GLY A 115 -1.54 13.24 -3.69
C GLY A 115 -0.98 12.34 -2.60
N HIS A 116 -0.15 11.36 -2.94
CA HIS A 116 0.46 10.42 -2.00
C HIS A 116 1.92 10.17 -2.36
N VAL A 117 2.70 9.80 -1.35
CA VAL A 117 4.06 9.28 -1.54
C VAL A 117 4.20 7.91 -0.88
N ALA A 118 4.64 6.93 -1.66
CA ALA A 118 5.17 5.67 -1.16
C ALA A 118 6.69 5.80 -1.02
N SER A 119 7.22 5.41 0.12
CA SER A 119 8.65 5.41 0.40
C SER A 119 9.07 4.03 0.86
N ILE A 120 10.17 3.53 0.34
CA ILE A 120 10.75 2.22 0.64
C ILE A 120 12.17 2.43 1.13
N SER A 121 12.59 1.77 2.18
CA SER A 121 13.94 1.90 2.74
C SER A 121 14.57 0.57 3.11
N GLY A 122 15.88 0.50 2.92
CA GLY A 122 16.74 -0.66 3.21
C GLY A 122 16.74 -1.65 2.05
N GLN A 123 17.71 -1.51 1.13
CA GLN A 123 17.85 -2.35 -0.06
C GLN A 123 16.52 -2.42 -0.83
N ALA A 124 16.01 -1.24 -1.18
CA ALA A 124 14.75 -1.12 -1.91
C ALA A 124 14.90 -1.68 -3.33
N GLU A 125 13.95 -2.49 -3.73
CA GLU A 125 13.88 -3.08 -5.05
C GLU A 125 12.46 -2.91 -5.60
N VAL A 126 12.36 -2.54 -6.88
CA VAL A 126 11.11 -2.52 -7.63
C VAL A 126 11.34 -3.25 -8.94
N SER A 127 10.51 -4.23 -9.24
CA SER A 127 10.51 -4.95 -10.50
C SER A 127 9.14 -4.85 -11.16
N VAL A 128 9.15 -4.80 -12.48
CA VAL A 128 7.95 -4.83 -13.32
C VAL A 128 8.12 -5.98 -14.30
N ASP A 129 7.16 -6.91 -14.33
CA ASP A 129 7.21 -8.08 -15.19
C ASP A 129 7.59 -7.72 -16.64
N LEU A 130 8.61 -8.37 -17.18
CA LEU A 130 9.13 -8.19 -18.56
C LEU A 130 9.68 -6.78 -18.88
N GLN A 131 9.65 -5.83 -17.95
CA GLN A 131 10.14 -4.46 -18.17
C GLN A 131 11.46 -4.18 -17.46
N GLY A 132 11.77 -4.92 -16.40
CA GLY A 132 13.05 -4.82 -15.72
C GLY A 132 12.96 -4.51 -14.23
N LYS A 133 14.12 -4.12 -13.68
CA LYS A 133 14.36 -4.00 -12.25
C LYS A 133 15.11 -2.71 -11.94
N LEU A 134 14.75 -2.10 -10.82
CA LEU A 134 15.40 -0.93 -10.23
C LEU A 134 15.71 -1.21 -8.76
N THR A 135 16.95 -0.97 -8.35
CA THR A 135 17.39 -1.13 -6.96
C THR A 135 18.00 0.14 -6.41
N GLY A 136 18.01 0.28 -5.08
CA GLY A 136 18.63 1.38 -4.36
C GLY A 136 18.52 1.21 -2.85
N GLU A 137 19.11 2.12 -2.08
CA GLU A 137 18.97 2.10 -0.62
C GLU A 137 17.61 2.65 -0.17
N GLU A 138 17.10 3.65 -0.89
CA GLU A 138 15.85 4.32 -0.61
C GLU A 138 15.16 4.74 -1.91
N MET A 139 13.84 4.53 -1.97
CA MET A 139 13.00 4.92 -3.09
C MET A 139 11.78 5.72 -2.59
N HIS A 140 11.43 6.78 -3.33
CA HIS A 140 10.21 7.54 -3.12
C HIS A 140 9.44 7.59 -4.44
N PHE A 141 8.16 7.29 -4.36
CA PHE A 141 7.27 7.23 -5.50
C PHE A 141 6.05 8.11 -5.23
N TRP A 142 5.92 9.24 -5.94
CA TRP A 142 4.77 10.14 -5.88
C TRP A 142 3.72 9.73 -6.88
N PHE A 143 2.49 9.68 -6.43
CA PHE A 143 1.35 9.31 -7.27
C PHE A 143 0.08 10.06 -6.83
N GLU A 144 -0.83 10.22 -7.75
CA GLU A 144 -2.18 10.69 -7.50
C GLU A 144 -3.19 9.57 -7.77
N GLN A 145 -4.30 9.59 -7.07
CA GLN A 145 -5.41 8.66 -7.31
C GLN A 145 -6.34 9.25 -8.37
N THR A 146 -6.56 8.54 -9.47
CA THR A 146 -7.54 8.96 -10.47
C THR A 146 -8.96 8.62 -10.03
N GLN A 147 -9.89 9.57 -10.17
CA GLN A 147 -11.29 9.37 -9.80
C GLN A 147 -12.07 8.49 -10.81
N GLU A 148 -11.49 8.15 -11.95
CA GLU A 148 -12.17 7.43 -13.04
C GLU A 148 -12.55 5.97 -12.70
N GLY A 149 -12.07 5.40 -11.61
CA GLY A 149 -12.46 4.07 -11.09
C GLY A 149 -13.59 4.07 -10.06
N ASN A 150 -14.05 5.23 -9.62
CA ASN A 150 -15.10 5.37 -8.60
C ASN A 150 -16.49 5.43 -9.21
N SER A 151 -16.93 4.37 -9.90
CA SER A 151 -18.37 4.15 -10.04
C SER A 151 -18.97 4.03 -8.63
N ALA A 152 -20.12 4.69 -8.41
CA ALA A 152 -20.80 4.92 -7.13
C ALA A 152 -21.14 3.67 -6.27
N SER A 153 -20.52 2.54 -6.50
CA SER A 153 -20.66 1.29 -5.77
C SER A 153 -19.40 0.88 -4.96
N SER A 154 -18.31 1.66 -4.97
CA SER A 154 -17.12 1.32 -4.16
C SER A 154 -17.43 1.53 -2.70
N LYS A 155 -17.62 0.43 -2.00
CA LYS A 155 -17.82 0.38 -0.55
C LYS A 155 -16.62 0.97 0.15
N ALA A 156 -16.85 1.78 1.17
CA ALA A 156 -15.92 2.62 1.93
C ALA A 156 -14.72 1.92 2.63
N ASN A 157 -14.41 0.67 2.32
CA ASN A 157 -13.39 -0.14 2.98
C ASN A 157 -12.51 -0.94 2.01
N GLN A 158 -12.43 -0.55 0.73
CA GLN A 158 -11.52 -1.23 -0.20
C GLN A 158 -10.15 -0.55 -0.17
N LEU A 159 -9.07 -1.36 -0.13
CA LEU A 159 -7.73 -0.86 -0.45
C LEU A 159 -7.75 -0.27 -1.87
N PRO A 160 -7.03 0.83 -2.11
CA PRO A 160 -7.02 1.47 -3.42
C PRO A 160 -6.57 0.48 -4.49
N ASN A 161 -7.31 0.42 -5.61
CA ASN A 161 -6.89 -0.35 -6.76
C ASN A 161 -5.62 0.29 -7.34
N VAL A 162 -4.54 -0.50 -7.47
CA VAL A 162 -3.26 -0.03 -8.02
C VAL A 162 -3.41 0.52 -9.44
N ALA A 163 -4.35 -0.02 -10.23
CA ALA A 163 -4.67 0.48 -11.56
C ALA A 163 -5.23 1.92 -11.56
N SER A 164 -5.71 2.41 -10.41
CA SER A 164 -6.17 3.80 -10.25
C SER A 164 -5.07 4.78 -9.82
N LEU A 165 -3.84 4.29 -9.60
CA LEU A 165 -2.70 5.11 -9.21
C LEU A 165 -2.01 5.67 -10.45
N ASN A 166 -1.94 6.98 -10.53
CA ASN A 166 -1.25 7.68 -11.60
C ASN A 166 0.14 8.13 -11.13
N PRO A 167 1.23 7.55 -11.66
CA PRO A 167 2.57 7.94 -11.26
C PRO A 167 2.90 9.36 -11.73
N LEU A 168 3.53 10.12 -10.84
CA LEU A 168 3.99 11.48 -11.12
C LEU A 168 5.51 11.54 -11.21
N ARG A 169 6.19 10.98 -10.22
CA ARG A 169 7.63 11.04 -10.08
C ARG A 169 8.16 9.89 -9.22
N MET A 170 9.37 9.44 -9.52
CA MET A 170 10.15 8.54 -8.65
C MET A 170 11.52 9.15 -8.38
N LEU A 171 12.01 8.99 -7.16
CA LEU A 171 13.36 9.32 -6.73
C LEU A 171 13.99 8.09 -6.09
N VAL A 172 15.16 7.71 -6.54
CA VAL A 172 15.96 6.61 -5.99
C VAL A 172 17.31 7.14 -5.54
N ARG A 173 17.76 6.69 -4.38
CA ARG A 173 19.02 7.11 -3.75
C ARG A 173 19.81 5.92 -3.23
N GLY A 174 21.12 6.13 -3.06
CA GLY A 174 22.12 5.14 -2.64
C GLY A 174 22.76 4.52 -3.87
N VAL A 175 23.23 3.28 -3.77
CA VAL A 175 23.75 2.56 -4.93
C VAL A 175 22.56 2.16 -5.82
N VAL A 176 22.27 3.01 -6.82
CA VAL A 176 21.16 2.80 -7.75
C VAL A 176 21.62 1.94 -8.92
N GLU A 177 20.94 0.84 -9.16
CA GLU A 177 21.14 0.00 -10.34
C GLU A 177 19.82 -0.13 -11.10
N VAL A 178 19.91 0.08 -12.40
CA VAL A 178 18.81 -0.07 -13.35
C VAL A 178 19.17 -1.20 -14.32
N ASP A 179 18.28 -2.15 -14.44
CA ASP A 179 18.40 -3.25 -15.40
C ASP A 179 17.05 -3.40 -16.12
N VAL A 180 16.97 -2.74 -17.27
CA VAL A 180 15.81 -2.79 -18.17
C VAL A 180 16.30 -3.17 -19.58
N PRO A 181 15.45 -3.71 -20.48
CA PRO A 181 15.88 -4.24 -21.77
C PRO A 181 16.73 -3.30 -22.61
N GLU A 182 16.50 -1.99 -22.54
CA GLU A 182 17.20 -1.01 -23.35
C GLU A 182 18.35 -0.32 -22.61
N VAL A 183 18.40 -0.41 -21.26
CA VAL A 183 19.35 0.37 -20.45
C VAL A 183 19.79 -0.39 -19.21
N ALA A 184 21.09 -0.54 -19.05
CA ALA A 184 21.72 -0.91 -17.78
C ALA A 184 22.54 0.29 -17.28
N ALA A 185 22.30 0.75 -16.06
CA ALA A 185 22.98 1.92 -15.52
C ALA A 185 23.23 1.77 -14.01
N ARG A 186 24.31 2.41 -13.53
CA ARG A 186 24.63 2.51 -12.11
C ARG A 186 24.95 3.97 -11.77
N THR A 187 24.33 4.48 -10.69
CA THR A 187 24.51 5.87 -10.23
C THR A 187 24.21 5.96 -8.73
N ASP A 188 24.48 7.11 -8.10
CA ASP A 188 24.15 7.35 -6.69
C ASP A 188 22.75 7.93 -6.50
N ARG A 189 22.17 8.48 -7.58
CA ARG A 189 20.85 9.09 -7.53
C ARG A 189 20.21 9.04 -8.90
N MET A 190 18.91 8.71 -8.94
CA MET A 190 18.09 8.73 -10.14
C MET A 190 16.76 9.40 -9.85
N GLU A 191 16.30 10.22 -10.77
CA GLU A 191 14.94 10.76 -10.78
C GLU A 191 14.25 10.41 -12.10
N ILE A 192 12.99 9.97 -12.00
CA ILE A 192 12.14 9.62 -13.13
C ILE A 192 10.87 10.43 -13.02
N TRP A 193 10.50 11.14 -14.08
CA TRP A 193 9.22 11.85 -14.19
C TRP A 193 8.34 11.11 -15.18
N PHE A 194 7.10 10.85 -14.78
CA PHE A 194 6.11 10.19 -15.62
C PHE A 194 5.25 11.24 -16.31
N ARG A 195 4.94 11.02 -17.58
CA ARG A 195 4.01 11.86 -18.35
C ARG A 195 2.80 11.02 -18.72
N ARG A 196 1.61 11.53 -18.49
CA ARG A 196 0.42 10.96 -19.10
C ARG A 196 0.53 11.13 -20.62
N ASP A 197 0.46 10.05 -21.36
CA ASP A 197 0.08 10.15 -22.75
C ASP A 197 -1.39 10.56 -22.79
N ALA A 198 -1.64 11.82 -23.19
CA ALA A 198 -2.96 12.24 -23.58
C ALA A 198 -3.30 11.41 -24.84
N GLY A 199 -3.99 10.27 -24.64
CA GLY A 199 -4.27 9.32 -25.70
C GLY A 199 -4.73 10.05 -26.93
N LEU A 200 -4.02 9.83 -28.03
CA LEU A 200 -4.49 10.18 -29.36
C LEU A 200 -5.89 9.60 -29.52
N LYS A 201 -6.90 10.48 -29.40
CA LYS A 201 -8.26 10.15 -29.83
C LYS A 201 -8.16 9.92 -31.32
N SER A 202 -8.07 8.64 -31.71
CA SER A 202 -8.29 8.20 -33.08
C SER A 202 -9.79 8.17 -33.36
#